data_0f4d3a132c1164671405e57f35e5590a
#
_entry.id   0f4d3a132c1164671405e57f35e5590a
#
_cell.length_a   1.000
_cell.length_b   1.000
_cell.length_c   1.000
_cell.angle_alpha   90.00
_cell.angle_beta   90.00
_cell.angle_gamma   90.00
#
_symmetry.space_group_name_H-M   'P 1'
#
loop_
_entity.id
_entity.type
_entity.pdbx_description
1 polymer ?
#
loop_
_entity_poly.entity_id
_entity_poly.type
_entity_poly.pdbx_seq_one_letter_code
_entity_poly.pdbx_strand_id
1 'polypeptide(L)'
;MRFHRQRASELPSPIMKIDVSLGGDLATTPDHAAVLRAAGIDGGFTFEGNSDVFFPLVTAAGAGLDLYTNVAIAFPRSPMHLAYQGWDLQRATGGRFALGLGTQIKPHIERRYSSTWDRPVGRMVDIVKATKAIWANWTDGTPLDHLTDFHRFDLMTPIFVPPPMPFAPPPIWAGALGPQMTRAMARHADGVIIHPFNTGDFLASSTMPVIEEGLEAGGKTRHDLTLNVGCICSPSLTDEDYERSSQSMRGNLAFYGSTPAYKVTLDHHGLGDLQPKLREMTKTGAWDQLGSLIDDEVLDLLAVRGTPTECADRLREEYGALTDRMSLTTHNASVEALGQMAVALRDLD
;
A
#
# COMPACT_ATOMS: atom_id res chain seq x y z
N MET A 1 -45.16 -10.08 15.33
CA MET A 1 -43.90 -10.25 16.06
C MET A 1 -42.83 -9.37 15.39
N ARG A 2 -42.53 -8.23 16.02
CA ARG A 2 -41.47 -7.30 15.53
C ARG A 2 -40.13 -7.76 16.12
N PHE A 3 -39.23 -8.25 15.30
CA PHE A 3 -37.84 -8.49 15.71
C PHE A 3 -37.11 -7.15 15.87
N HIS A 4 -36.82 -6.78 17.11
CA HIS A 4 -35.86 -5.74 17.43
C HIS A 4 -34.46 -6.24 17.02
N ARG A 5 -33.90 -5.65 15.95
CA ARG A 5 -32.45 -5.69 15.74
C ARG A 5 -31.82 -4.86 16.87
N GLN A 6 -31.16 -5.54 17.81
CA GLN A 6 -30.20 -4.89 18.70
C GLN A 6 -29.08 -4.32 17.81
N ARG A 7 -28.93 -2.99 17.87
CA ARG A 7 -27.71 -2.33 17.35
C ARG A 7 -26.55 -2.87 18.17
N ALA A 8 -25.58 -3.52 17.52
CA ALA A 8 -24.26 -3.73 18.08
C ALA A 8 -23.74 -2.35 18.48
N SER A 9 -23.21 -2.22 19.68
CA SER A 9 -22.54 -1.01 20.16
C SER A 9 -21.40 -0.71 19.20
N GLU A 10 -21.56 0.34 18.40
CA GLU A 10 -20.51 0.88 17.55
C GLU A 10 -19.39 1.38 18.48
N LEU A 11 -18.30 0.62 18.57
CA LEU A 11 -17.03 1.17 19.02
C LEU A 11 -16.67 2.26 17.98
N PRO A 12 -16.15 3.43 18.42
CA PRO A 12 -15.71 4.43 17.46
C PRO A 12 -14.75 3.78 16.47
N SER A 13 -15.01 3.95 15.19
CA SER A 13 -14.07 3.48 14.14
C SER A 13 -12.69 4.06 14.44
N PRO A 14 -11.63 3.28 14.39
CA PRO A 14 -10.29 3.81 14.59
C PRO A 14 -10.07 4.96 13.59
N ILE A 15 -9.50 6.07 14.07
CA ILE A 15 -9.17 7.23 13.23
C ILE A 15 -8.30 6.73 12.08
N MET A 16 -8.75 6.94 10.85
CA MET A 16 -8.03 6.58 9.64
C MET A 16 -6.68 7.31 9.58
N LYS A 17 -5.58 6.56 9.49
CA LYS A 17 -4.24 7.13 9.38
C LYS A 17 -3.95 7.57 7.94
N ILE A 18 -3.23 8.68 7.80
CA ILE A 18 -2.82 9.25 6.52
C ILE A 18 -1.32 9.10 6.33
N ASP A 19 -0.94 8.50 5.22
CA ASP A 19 0.44 8.22 4.85
C ASP A 19 0.79 8.84 3.50
N VAL A 20 2.02 9.35 3.40
CA VAL A 20 2.51 10.05 2.20
C VAL A 20 3.83 9.45 1.73
N SER A 21 4.07 9.48 0.42
CA SER A 21 5.34 9.02 -0.15
C SER A 21 6.50 9.93 0.29
N LEU A 22 7.59 9.30 0.72
CA LEU A 22 8.82 10.01 1.12
C LEU A 22 9.74 10.36 -0.07
N GLY A 23 9.42 9.86 -1.27
CA GLY A 23 10.35 9.96 -2.40
C GLY A 23 11.50 8.95 -2.30
N GLY A 24 12.54 9.15 -3.09
CA GLY A 24 13.68 8.22 -3.18
C GLY A 24 15.06 8.87 -3.01
N ASP A 25 15.13 10.19 -2.85
CA ASP A 25 16.39 10.90 -2.64
C ASP A 25 16.82 10.81 -1.17
N LEU A 26 17.93 10.11 -0.93
CA LEU A 26 18.47 9.87 0.40
C LEU A 26 18.90 11.15 1.12
N ALA A 27 19.28 12.19 0.39
CA ALA A 27 19.74 13.43 0.98
C ALA A 27 18.59 14.28 1.55
N THR A 28 17.43 14.25 0.88
CA THR A 28 16.27 15.09 1.25
C THR A 28 15.21 14.35 2.05
N THR A 29 15.21 13.02 2.03
CA THR A 29 14.22 12.18 2.73
C THR A 29 14.12 12.44 4.23
N PRO A 30 15.21 12.62 5.02
CA PRO A 30 15.12 12.91 6.45
C PRO A 30 14.35 14.18 6.76
N ASP A 31 14.67 15.26 6.06
CA ASP A 31 14.02 16.57 6.26
C ASP A 31 12.56 16.50 5.81
N HIS A 32 12.27 15.87 4.68
CA HIS A 32 10.90 15.68 4.21
C HIS A 32 10.07 14.88 5.24
N ALA A 33 10.59 13.79 5.76
CA ALA A 33 9.92 12.99 6.77
C ALA A 33 9.65 13.80 8.07
N ALA A 34 10.60 14.64 8.50
CA ALA A 34 10.41 15.50 9.66
C ALA A 34 9.32 16.56 9.43
N VAL A 35 9.29 17.18 8.24
CA VAL A 35 8.27 18.17 7.86
C VAL A 35 6.88 17.52 7.77
N LEU A 36 6.75 16.35 7.16
CA LEU A 36 5.49 15.59 7.13
C LEU A 36 5.00 15.25 8.54
N ARG A 37 5.90 14.79 9.42
CA ARG A 37 5.53 14.49 10.81
C ARG A 37 5.04 15.74 11.54
N ALA A 38 5.71 16.87 11.37
CA ALA A 38 5.31 18.16 11.97
C ALA A 38 3.95 18.64 11.45
N ALA A 39 3.62 18.35 10.20
CA ALA A 39 2.31 18.63 9.60
C ALA A 39 1.18 17.68 10.07
N GLY A 40 1.50 16.69 10.92
CA GLY A 40 0.49 15.77 11.45
C GLY A 40 0.23 14.54 10.59
N ILE A 41 1.07 14.25 9.59
CA ILE A 41 1.01 12.99 8.83
C ILE A 41 1.43 11.82 9.73
N ASP A 42 0.74 10.70 9.62
CA ASP A 42 0.94 9.53 10.48
C ASP A 42 2.08 8.63 10.01
N GLY A 43 2.18 8.42 8.70
CA GLY A 43 3.17 7.52 8.13
C GLY A 43 3.83 8.00 6.86
N GLY A 44 4.94 7.35 6.56
CA GLY A 44 5.69 7.57 5.34
C GLY A 44 6.06 6.27 4.65
N PHE A 45 5.97 6.24 3.33
CA PHE A 45 6.29 5.05 2.57
C PHE A 45 7.19 5.34 1.37
N THR A 46 7.86 4.31 0.92
CA THR A 46 8.62 4.30 -0.32
C THR A 46 8.09 3.24 -1.26
N PHE A 47 8.25 3.44 -2.56
CA PHE A 47 7.98 2.41 -3.56
C PHE A 47 9.24 2.08 -4.36
N GLU A 48 9.32 0.88 -4.89
CA GLU A 48 10.46 0.42 -5.66
C GLU A 48 10.35 0.84 -7.14
N GLY A 49 10.82 2.06 -7.41
CA GLY A 49 10.80 2.67 -8.74
C GLY A 49 12.19 2.88 -9.32
N ASN A 50 12.69 4.09 -9.19
CA ASN A 50 14.00 4.56 -9.65
C ASN A 50 15.08 4.59 -8.54
N SER A 51 14.71 4.19 -7.32
CA SER A 51 15.61 4.10 -6.15
C SER A 51 15.36 2.79 -5.41
N ASP A 52 16.31 2.38 -4.56
CA ASP A 52 16.10 1.28 -3.62
C ASP A 52 14.98 1.66 -2.63
N VAL A 53 14.15 0.66 -2.30
CA VAL A 53 12.95 0.89 -1.49
C VAL A 53 13.26 0.99 0.02
N PHE A 54 14.40 0.49 0.49
CA PHE A 54 14.74 0.44 1.91
C PHE A 54 15.63 1.60 2.37
N PHE A 55 16.58 2.03 1.55
CA PHE A 55 17.55 3.05 1.98
C PHE A 55 16.90 4.38 2.39
N PRO A 56 15.91 4.93 1.68
CA PRO A 56 15.26 6.16 2.13
C PRO A 56 14.56 5.99 3.49
N LEU A 57 13.99 4.81 3.77
CA LEU A 57 13.36 4.51 5.06
C LEU A 57 14.37 4.45 6.21
N VAL A 58 15.59 3.98 5.94
CA VAL A 58 16.68 4.03 6.94
C VAL A 58 16.98 5.48 7.32
N THR A 59 17.08 6.37 6.34
CA THR A 59 17.36 7.80 6.59
C THR A 59 16.21 8.52 7.29
N ALA A 60 14.96 8.10 7.07
CA ALA A 60 13.75 8.65 7.70
C ALA A 60 13.44 8.06 9.08
N ALA A 61 14.13 7.00 9.54
CA ALA A 61 13.75 6.22 10.72
C ALA A 61 13.61 7.05 12.00
N GLY A 62 14.37 8.15 12.14
CA GLY A 62 14.34 9.06 13.29
C GLY A 62 13.18 10.05 13.31
N ALA A 63 12.42 10.20 12.21
CA ALA A 63 11.40 11.26 12.09
C ALA A 63 10.12 11.01 12.92
N GLY A 64 9.91 9.79 13.44
CA GLY A 64 8.75 9.46 14.28
C GLY A 64 7.49 9.11 13.50
N LEU A 65 7.58 8.91 12.20
CA LEU A 65 6.51 8.37 11.35
C LEU A 65 6.40 6.85 11.48
N ASP A 66 5.23 6.29 11.22
CA ASP A 66 5.08 4.88 10.87
C ASP A 66 5.66 4.68 9.47
N LEU A 67 6.67 3.83 9.31
CA LEU A 67 7.35 3.65 8.03
C LEU A 67 7.03 2.29 7.41
N TYR A 68 6.93 2.25 6.08
CA TYR A 68 6.75 0.98 5.37
C TYR A 68 7.16 1.05 3.90
N THR A 69 7.37 -0.12 3.31
CA THR A 69 7.54 -0.24 1.86
C THR A 69 6.17 -0.42 1.18
N ASN A 70 5.91 0.34 0.10
CA ASN A 70 4.65 0.29 -0.65
C ASN A 70 4.88 0.19 -2.17
N VAL A 71 5.51 -0.87 -2.69
CA VAL A 71 5.90 -2.09 -1.98
C VAL A 71 7.33 -2.46 -2.34
N ALA A 72 8.03 -3.25 -1.51
CA ALA A 72 9.26 -3.92 -1.92
C ALA A 72 8.93 -5.10 -2.85
N ILE A 73 9.62 -5.21 -3.99
CA ILE A 73 9.41 -6.29 -4.95
C ILE A 73 10.01 -7.58 -4.39
N ALA A 74 9.15 -8.54 -4.05
CA ALA A 74 9.55 -9.72 -3.29
C ALA A 74 10.29 -10.78 -4.10
N PHE A 75 9.89 -11.03 -5.36
CA PHE A 75 10.36 -12.19 -6.13
C PHE A 75 11.85 -12.24 -6.45
N PRO A 76 12.53 -11.12 -6.69
CA PRO A 76 13.99 -11.13 -6.88
C PRO A 76 14.78 -11.20 -5.57
N ARG A 77 14.12 -11.15 -4.40
CA ARG A 77 14.76 -11.13 -3.08
C ARG A 77 14.60 -12.46 -2.35
N SER A 78 15.63 -12.87 -1.63
CA SER A 78 15.50 -13.97 -0.68
C SER A 78 14.67 -13.53 0.54
N PRO A 79 13.75 -14.38 1.04
CA PRO A 79 13.10 -14.15 2.34
C PRO A 79 14.08 -13.84 3.48
N MET A 80 15.29 -14.38 3.45
CA MET A 80 16.33 -14.07 4.44
C MET A 80 16.77 -12.59 4.37
N HIS A 81 16.96 -12.05 3.18
CA HIS A 81 17.28 -10.62 3.02
C HIS A 81 16.12 -9.73 3.48
N LEU A 82 14.89 -10.09 3.11
CA LEU A 82 13.70 -9.37 3.56
C LEU A 82 13.56 -9.41 5.08
N ALA A 83 13.89 -10.54 5.71
CA ALA A 83 13.86 -10.70 7.15
C ALA A 83 14.87 -9.77 7.85
N TYR A 84 16.13 -9.70 7.38
CA TYR A 84 17.11 -8.77 7.95
C TYR A 84 16.72 -7.31 7.74
N GLN A 85 16.29 -6.93 6.52
CA GLN A 85 15.87 -5.57 6.20
C GLN A 85 14.69 -5.12 7.09
N GLY A 86 13.69 -6.00 7.23
CA GLY A 86 12.54 -5.73 8.11
C GLY A 86 12.93 -5.62 9.57
N TRP A 87 13.80 -6.51 10.07
CA TRP A 87 14.27 -6.51 11.45
C TRP A 87 15.05 -5.25 11.80
N ASP A 88 15.99 -4.85 10.95
CA ASP A 88 16.81 -3.67 11.18
C ASP A 88 15.99 -2.38 11.12
N LEU A 89 15.04 -2.27 10.18
CA LEU A 89 14.13 -1.13 10.13
C LEU A 89 13.16 -1.09 11.32
N GLN A 90 12.66 -2.22 11.79
CA GLN A 90 11.83 -2.29 12.99
C GLN A 90 12.58 -1.76 14.21
N ARG A 91 13.86 -2.11 14.34
CA ARG A 91 14.74 -1.60 15.41
C ARG A 91 15.00 -0.10 15.24
N ALA A 92 15.36 0.34 14.03
CA ALA A 92 15.70 1.72 13.75
C ALA A 92 14.51 2.68 13.96
N THR A 93 13.29 2.22 13.67
CA THR A 93 12.06 3.00 13.84
C THR A 93 11.47 2.91 15.25
N GLY A 94 12.04 2.09 16.13
CA GLY A 94 11.48 1.86 17.46
C GLY A 94 10.12 1.14 17.43
N GLY A 95 9.98 0.13 16.58
CA GLY A 95 8.75 -0.67 16.46
C GLY A 95 7.68 -0.12 15.52
N ARG A 96 8.01 0.87 14.68
CA ARG A 96 7.06 1.54 13.78
C ARG A 96 7.35 1.24 12.30
N PHE A 97 7.76 0.03 11.98
CA PHE A 97 7.97 -0.40 10.61
C PHE A 97 7.01 -1.52 10.21
N ALA A 98 6.54 -1.49 8.97
CA ALA A 98 5.85 -2.61 8.33
C ALA A 98 6.55 -2.99 7.02
N LEU A 99 6.71 -4.30 6.79
CA LEU A 99 7.30 -4.81 5.56
C LEU A 99 6.19 -5.01 4.50
N GLY A 100 6.03 -4.03 3.63
CA GLY A 100 5.08 -4.11 2.51
C GLY A 100 5.73 -4.78 1.30
N LEU A 101 5.16 -5.88 0.85
CA LEU A 101 5.68 -6.74 -0.22
C LEU A 101 4.74 -6.75 -1.42
N GLY A 102 5.30 -6.85 -2.63
CA GLY A 102 4.54 -7.02 -3.86
C GLY A 102 5.23 -7.91 -4.88
N THR A 103 4.45 -8.46 -5.81
CA THR A 103 4.98 -9.39 -6.81
C THR A 103 5.64 -8.67 -8.00
N GLN A 104 5.29 -7.41 -8.27
CA GLN A 104 5.51 -6.77 -9.56
C GLN A 104 4.79 -7.56 -10.69
N ILE A 105 5.03 -7.26 -11.96
CA ILE A 105 4.50 -7.97 -13.11
C ILE A 105 5.57 -8.83 -13.79
N LYS A 106 5.15 -9.90 -14.46
CA LYS A 106 6.03 -10.89 -15.10
C LYS A 106 7.16 -10.28 -15.95
N PRO A 107 6.90 -9.33 -16.88
CA PRO A 107 7.96 -8.77 -17.70
C PRO A 107 9.07 -8.07 -16.90
N HIS A 108 8.73 -7.40 -15.81
CA HIS A 108 9.72 -6.75 -14.94
C HIS A 108 10.53 -7.79 -14.16
N ILE A 109 9.89 -8.82 -13.61
CA ILE A 109 10.58 -9.87 -12.89
C ILE A 109 11.58 -10.59 -13.79
N GLU A 110 11.16 -11.00 -14.98
CA GLU A 110 12.02 -11.79 -15.87
C GLU A 110 13.07 -10.93 -16.59
N ARG A 111 12.72 -9.73 -17.04
CA ARG A 111 13.56 -8.94 -17.97
C ARG A 111 14.30 -7.79 -17.32
N ARG A 112 13.79 -7.24 -16.19
CA ARG A 112 14.45 -6.16 -15.46
C ARG A 112 15.20 -6.68 -14.24
N TYR A 113 14.65 -7.69 -13.53
CA TYR A 113 15.28 -8.27 -12.34
C TYR A 113 16.01 -9.59 -12.62
N SER A 114 15.90 -10.15 -13.84
CA SER A 114 16.49 -11.45 -14.20
C SER A 114 16.15 -12.56 -13.20
N SER A 115 14.90 -12.58 -12.74
CA SER A 115 14.39 -13.53 -11.74
C SER A 115 13.23 -14.35 -12.32
N THR A 116 12.86 -15.42 -11.63
CA THR A 116 11.83 -16.36 -12.08
C THR A 116 10.44 -15.84 -11.76
N TRP A 117 9.51 -15.93 -12.72
CA TRP A 117 8.08 -15.78 -12.52
C TRP A 117 7.42 -17.15 -12.57
N ASP A 118 7.07 -17.69 -11.41
CA ASP A 118 6.36 -18.97 -11.28
C ASP A 118 5.33 -18.91 -10.17
N ARG A 119 4.14 -19.47 -10.41
CA ARG A 119 3.05 -19.65 -9.45
C ARG A 119 2.93 -18.45 -8.47
N PRO A 120 2.64 -17.22 -8.95
CA PRO A 120 2.85 -15.98 -8.17
C PRO A 120 2.12 -15.94 -6.84
N VAL A 121 0.90 -16.48 -6.74
CA VAL A 121 0.15 -16.51 -5.47
C VAL A 121 0.83 -17.46 -4.48
N GLY A 122 1.16 -18.69 -4.90
CA GLY A 122 1.83 -19.66 -4.05
C GLY A 122 3.21 -19.19 -3.60
N ARG A 123 3.99 -18.59 -4.51
CA ARG A 123 5.31 -18.04 -4.18
C ARG A 123 5.24 -16.86 -3.20
N MET A 124 4.22 -15.98 -3.34
CA MET A 124 4.04 -14.87 -2.40
C MET A 124 3.65 -15.37 -1.01
N VAL A 125 2.75 -16.35 -0.92
CA VAL A 125 2.41 -17.01 0.36
C VAL A 125 3.64 -17.64 1.00
N ASP A 126 4.46 -18.30 0.20
CA ASP A 126 5.69 -18.93 0.67
C ASP A 126 6.69 -17.91 1.22
N ILE A 127 6.91 -16.79 0.52
CA ILE A 127 7.79 -15.70 0.99
C ILE A 127 7.30 -15.15 2.33
N VAL A 128 6.00 -14.90 2.48
CA VAL A 128 5.42 -14.42 3.76
C VAL A 128 5.67 -15.42 4.88
N LYS A 129 5.41 -16.72 4.64
CA LYS A 129 5.61 -17.78 5.63
C LYS A 129 7.09 -17.97 5.99
N ALA A 130 7.97 -18.00 4.98
CA ALA A 130 9.41 -18.12 5.18
C ALA A 130 9.95 -16.97 6.03
N THR A 131 9.58 -15.73 5.72
CA THR A 131 10.01 -14.56 6.47
C THR A 131 9.53 -14.63 7.93
N LYS A 132 8.27 -15.01 8.17
CA LYS A 132 7.73 -15.20 9.52
C LYS A 132 8.44 -16.34 10.27
N ALA A 133 8.77 -17.44 9.60
CA ALA A 133 9.52 -18.55 10.22
C ALA A 133 10.94 -18.14 10.62
N ILE A 134 11.60 -17.33 9.80
CA ILE A 134 12.92 -16.77 10.12
C ILE A 134 12.82 -15.86 11.36
N TRP A 135 11.83 -14.98 11.44
CA TRP A 135 11.63 -14.12 12.61
C TRP A 135 11.26 -14.89 13.88
N ALA A 136 10.44 -15.95 13.78
CA ALA A 136 10.14 -16.82 14.91
C ALA A 136 11.40 -17.49 15.47
N ASN A 137 12.30 -17.96 14.57
CA ASN A 137 13.59 -18.47 14.99
C ASN A 137 14.42 -17.41 15.76
N TRP A 138 14.45 -16.16 15.29
CA TRP A 138 15.21 -15.08 15.93
C TRP A 138 14.59 -14.59 17.24
N THR A 139 13.26 -14.68 17.38
CA THR A 139 12.53 -14.14 18.55
C THR A 139 12.50 -15.10 19.70
N ASP A 140 12.19 -16.37 19.47
CA ASP A 140 11.92 -17.36 20.50
C ASP A 140 12.73 -18.67 20.35
N GLY A 141 13.60 -18.74 19.36
CA GLY A 141 14.43 -19.92 19.10
C GLY A 141 13.70 -21.07 18.43
N THR A 142 12.49 -20.87 17.92
CA THR A 142 11.76 -21.88 17.14
C THR A 142 12.67 -22.46 16.05
N PRO A 143 12.84 -23.79 15.94
CA PRO A 143 13.66 -24.38 14.90
C PRO A 143 13.28 -23.88 13.49
N LEU A 144 14.27 -23.44 12.72
CA LEU A 144 14.03 -23.04 11.34
C LEU A 144 13.89 -24.29 10.48
N ASP A 145 12.65 -24.59 10.08
CA ASP A 145 12.27 -25.74 9.26
C ASP A 145 11.21 -25.29 8.23
N HIS A 146 11.65 -24.59 7.20
CA HIS A 146 10.80 -24.14 6.10
C HIS A 146 11.31 -24.74 4.79
N LEU A 147 10.72 -25.86 4.40
CA LEU A 147 11.07 -26.63 3.21
C LEU A 147 9.88 -26.67 2.27
N THR A 148 9.98 -26.03 1.12
CA THR A 148 8.94 -25.95 0.10
C THR A 148 9.53 -26.12 -1.30
N ASP A 149 8.67 -26.12 -2.31
CA ASP A 149 9.12 -26.07 -3.72
C ASP A 149 9.82 -24.76 -4.09
N PHE A 150 9.60 -23.69 -3.33
CA PHE A 150 10.15 -22.36 -3.65
C PHE A 150 11.43 -22.06 -2.87
N HIS A 151 11.46 -22.40 -1.58
CA HIS A 151 12.58 -22.06 -0.69
C HIS A 151 12.90 -23.17 0.29
N ARG A 152 14.18 -23.20 0.69
CA ARG A 152 14.67 -24.07 1.74
C ARG A 152 15.41 -23.23 2.79
N PHE A 153 14.86 -23.20 4.01
CA PHE A 153 15.48 -22.59 5.19
C PHE A 153 15.46 -23.60 6.34
N ASP A 154 16.59 -24.27 6.57
CA ASP A 154 16.78 -25.27 7.62
C ASP A 154 18.13 -25.10 8.35
N LEU A 155 18.76 -23.94 8.16
CA LEU A 155 20.04 -23.62 8.77
C LEU A 155 20.01 -22.20 9.37
N MET A 156 20.28 -22.09 10.69
CA MET A 156 20.52 -20.82 11.37
C MET A 156 21.66 -21.03 12.37
N THR A 157 22.83 -20.52 12.05
CA THR A 157 23.98 -20.53 12.97
C THR A 157 23.87 -19.34 13.92
N PRO A 158 24.16 -19.48 15.24
CA PRO A 158 23.94 -18.42 16.24
C PRO A 158 24.57 -17.06 15.90
N ILE A 159 25.71 -17.04 15.20
CA ILE A 159 26.39 -15.79 14.79
C ILE A 159 25.55 -14.96 13.79
N PHE A 160 24.60 -15.57 13.09
CA PHE A 160 23.73 -14.92 12.12
C PHE A 160 22.36 -14.52 12.69
N VAL A 161 22.08 -14.86 13.96
CA VAL A 161 20.89 -14.40 14.66
C VAL A 161 21.11 -12.95 15.09
N PRO A 162 20.26 -12.00 14.66
CA PRO A 162 20.42 -10.61 15.06
C PRO A 162 20.18 -10.44 16.58
N PRO A 163 20.70 -9.36 17.18
CA PRO A 163 20.40 -9.06 18.57
C PRO A 163 18.89 -8.93 18.80
N PRO A 164 18.39 -9.35 19.97
CA PRO A 164 16.98 -9.22 20.30
C PRO A 164 16.54 -7.75 20.30
N MET A 165 15.27 -7.51 20.00
CA MET A 165 14.66 -6.20 20.09
C MET A 165 13.46 -6.22 21.05
N PRO A 166 13.13 -5.08 21.70
CA PRO A 166 12.01 -5.00 22.64
C PRO A 166 10.63 -4.87 21.94
N PHE A 167 10.60 -5.07 20.62
CA PHE A 167 9.41 -4.97 19.78
C PHE A 167 9.10 -6.31 19.15
N ALA A 168 7.82 -6.53 18.80
CA ALA A 168 7.45 -7.64 17.93
C ALA A 168 8.13 -7.49 16.55
N PRO A 169 8.36 -8.59 15.84
CA PRO A 169 8.75 -8.52 14.42
C PRO A 169 7.79 -7.61 13.62
N PRO A 170 8.27 -6.94 12.57
CA PRO A 170 7.41 -6.05 11.81
C PRO A 170 6.24 -6.83 11.19
N PRO A 171 5.03 -6.25 11.13
CA PRO A 171 3.95 -6.87 10.37
C PRO A 171 4.32 -6.92 8.88
N ILE A 172 3.89 -7.99 8.21
CA ILE A 172 4.03 -8.13 6.75
C ILE A 172 2.72 -7.70 6.11
N TRP A 173 2.78 -6.64 5.33
CA TRP A 173 1.68 -6.23 4.46
C TRP A 173 1.95 -6.67 3.03
N ALA A 174 0.91 -6.95 2.26
CA ALA A 174 1.10 -7.41 0.90
C ALA A 174 0.20 -6.65 -0.08
N GLY A 175 0.81 -6.15 -1.15
CA GLY A 175 0.10 -5.62 -2.30
C GLY A 175 -0.69 -6.74 -2.97
N ALA A 176 -2.01 -6.59 -3.05
CA ALA A 176 -2.91 -7.59 -3.59
C ALA A 176 -3.72 -7.02 -4.75
N LEU A 177 -3.67 -7.71 -5.87
CA LEU A 177 -4.46 -7.41 -7.05
C LEU A 177 -5.12 -8.68 -7.58
N GLY A 178 -6.42 -8.60 -7.81
CA GLY A 178 -7.24 -9.73 -8.22
C GLY A 178 -7.59 -10.69 -7.07
N PRO A 179 -8.70 -11.44 -7.21
CA PRO A 179 -9.32 -12.14 -6.09
C PRO A 179 -8.46 -13.25 -5.48
N GLN A 180 -7.66 -13.94 -6.28
CA GLN A 180 -6.82 -15.03 -5.76
C GLN A 180 -5.69 -14.51 -4.84
N MET A 181 -5.00 -13.44 -5.26
CA MET A 181 -3.95 -12.84 -4.44
C MET A 181 -4.54 -12.17 -3.20
N THR A 182 -5.64 -11.43 -3.35
CA THR A 182 -6.32 -10.76 -2.23
C THR A 182 -6.74 -11.75 -1.15
N ARG A 183 -7.42 -12.85 -1.54
CA ARG A 183 -7.81 -13.92 -0.61
C ARG A 183 -6.61 -14.55 0.09
N ALA A 184 -5.55 -14.85 -0.67
CA ALA A 184 -4.34 -15.47 -0.11
C ALA A 184 -3.62 -14.55 0.87
N MET A 185 -3.51 -13.25 0.56
CA MET A 185 -2.83 -12.30 1.44
C MET A 185 -3.66 -11.97 2.68
N ALA A 186 -4.96 -11.82 2.58
CA ALA A 186 -5.85 -11.68 3.74
C ALA A 186 -5.71 -12.88 4.70
N ARG A 187 -5.55 -14.10 4.16
CA ARG A 187 -5.33 -15.30 4.96
C ARG A 187 -3.97 -15.33 5.67
N HIS A 188 -2.87 -14.94 5.00
CA HIS A 188 -1.51 -15.26 5.44
C HIS A 188 -0.67 -14.06 5.87
N ALA A 189 -0.96 -12.85 5.37
CA ALA A 189 -0.26 -11.62 5.74
C ALA A 189 -0.93 -10.93 6.94
N ASP A 190 -0.30 -9.90 7.49
CA ASP A 190 -0.80 -9.10 8.61
C ASP A 190 -1.50 -7.83 8.12
N GLY A 191 -1.38 -7.53 6.84
CA GLY A 191 -2.10 -6.46 6.17
C GLY A 191 -2.19 -6.69 4.67
N VAL A 192 -3.16 -5.99 4.06
CA VAL A 192 -3.34 -5.92 2.60
C VAL A 192 -3.19 -4.48 2.16
N ILE A 193 -2.42 -4.27 1.10
CA ILE A 193 -2.25 -2.98 0.44
C ILE A 193 -3.04 -3.02 -0.86
N ILE A 194 -4.00 -2.10 -0.99
CA ILE A 194 -4.82 -1.93 -2.19
C ILE A 194 -4.22 -0.83 -3.05
N HIS A 195 -4.10 -1.11 -4.34
CA HIS A 195 -3.55 -0.16 -5.32
C HIS A 195 -4.43 1.09 -5.45
N PRO A 196 -3.85 2.30 -5.63
CA PRO A 196 -4.61 3.57 -5.68
C PRO A 196 -5.56 3.71 -6.88
N PHE A 197 -5.46 2.86 -7.89
CA PHE A 197 -6.43 2.80 -8.99
C PHE A 197 -7.65 1.98 -8.57
N ASN A 198 -8.43 2.56 -7.65
CA ASN A 198 -9.64 1.93 -7.11
C ASN A 198 -10.62 3.03 -6.65
N THR A 199 -11.83 2.66 -6.26
CA THR A 199 -12.86 3.53 -5.67
C THR A 199 -13.43 2.90 -4.40
N GLY A 200 -14.01 3.71 -3.52
CA GLY A 200 -14.67 3.19 -2.31
C GLY A 200 -15.76 2.17 -2.63
N ASP A 201 -16.55 2.42 -3.68
CA ASP A 201 -17.61 1.49 -4.12
C ASP A 201 -17.05 0.16 -4.63
N PHE A 202 -16.01 0.19 -5.48
CA PHE A 202 -15.34 -1.04 -5.93
C PHE A 202 -14.66 -1.79 -4.77
N LEU A 203 -14.06 -1.06 -3.84
CA LEU A 203 -13.48 -1.65 -2.64
C LEU A 203 -14.55 -2.38 -1.81
N ALA A 204 -15.65 -1.69 -1.50
CA ALA A 204 -16.73 -2.23 -0.68
C ALA A 204 -17.44 -3.44 -1.32
N SER A 205 -17.78 -3.33 -2.61
CA SER A 205 -18.63 -4.31 -3.28
C SER A 205 -17.86 -5.50 -3.89
N SER A 206 -16.57 -5.30 -4.24
CA SER A 206 -15.80 -6.30 -4.97
C SER A 206 -14.60 -6.83 -4.19
N THR A 207 -13.87 -5.96 -3.46
CA THR A 207 -12.62 -6.35 -2.80
C THR A 207 -12.86 -6.83 -1.38
N MET A 208 -13.71 -6.16 -0.60
CA MET A 208 -13.99 -6.54 0.79
C MET A 208 -14.55 -7.95 0.95
N PRO A 209 -15.50 -8.42 0.13
CA PRO A 209 -15.98 -9.81 0.23
C PRO A 209 -14.86 -10.84 0.05
N VAL A 210 -13.90 -10.56 -0.85
CA VAL A 210 -12.74 -11.46 -1.07
C VAL A 210 -11.76 -11.44 0.11
N ILE A 211 -11.60 -10.28 0.76
CA ILE A 211 -10.81 -10.16 2.00
C ILE A 211 -11.47 -10.99 3.10
N GLU A 212 -12.79 -10.87 3.29
CA GLU A 212 -13.55 -11.62 4.30
C GLU A 212 -13.43 -13.14 4.11
N GLU A 213 -13.55 -13.64 2.86
CA GLU A 213 -13.30 -15.05 2.53
C GLU A 213 -11.88 -15.50 2.93
N GLY A 214 -10.88 -14.64 2.70
CA GLY A 214 -9.50 -14.92 3.06
C GLY A 214 -9.28 -14.96 4.58
N LEU A 215 -9.89 -14.04 5.30
CA LEU A 215 -9.85 -13.98 6.77
C LEU A 215 -10.51 -15.21 7.39
N GLU A 216 -11.72 -15.57 6.94
CA GLU A 216 -12.42 -16.75 7.40
C GLU A 216 -11.59 -18.01 7.17
N ALA A 217 -11.04 -18.19 5.96
CA ALA A 217 -10.17 -19.33 5.64
C ALA A 217 -8.86 -19.36 6.47
N GLY A 218 -8.46 -18.22 7.03
CA GLY A 218 -7.31 -18.08 7.94
C GLY A 218 -7.64 -18.20 9.42
N GLY A 219 -8.92 -18.30 9.80
CA GLY A 219 -9.37 -18.22 11.18
C GLY A 219 -9.16 -16.85 11.82
N LYS A 220 -9.19 -15.79 11.00
CA LYS A 220 -8.96 -14.39 11.36
C LYS A 220 -10.25 -13.59 11.32
N THR A 221 -10.22 -12.47 12.02
CA THR A 221 -11.25 -11.41 11.96
C THR A 221 -10.72 -10.17 11.24
N ARG A 222 -11.57 -9.20 10.94
CA ARG A 222 -11.16 -7.92 10.34
C ARG A 222 -10.13 -7.17 11.20
N HIS A 223 -10.18 -7.33 12.52
CA HIS A 223 -9.24 -6.70 13.46
C HIS A 223 -7.81 -7.30 13.42
N ASP A 224 -7.66 -8.49 12.85
CA ASP A 224 -6.36 -9.17 12.69
C ASP A 224 -5.63 -8.76 11.39
N LEU A 225 -6.20 -7.81 10.64
CA LEU A 225 -5.66 -7.39 9.35
C LEU A 225 -5.63 -5.86 9.23
N THR A 226 -4.46 -5.28 8.97
CA THR A 226 -4.37 -3.88 8.55
C THR A 226 -4.78 -3.75 7.09
N LEU A 227 -5.79 -2.93 6.81
CA LEU A 227 -6.16 -2.57 5.44
C LEU A 227 -5.60 -1.18 5.12
N ASN A 228 -4.58 -1.16 4.25
CA ASN A 228 -3.98 0.06 3.73
C ASN A 228 -4.48 0.27 2.30
N VAL A 229 -5.27 1.32 2.10
CA VAL A 229 -5.86 1.61 0.80
C VAL A 229 -5.11 2.77 0.14
N GLY A 230 -4.58 2.52 -1.06
CA GLY A 230 -4.03 3.58 -1.89
C GLY A 230 -5.14 4.48 -2.43
N CYS A 231 -4.89 5.77 -2.48
CA CYS A 231 -5.78 6.76 -3.08
C CYS A 231 -4.97 7.82 -3.84
N ILE A 232 -5.41 8.16 -5.04
CA ILE A 232 -4.89 9.34 -5.74
C ILE A 232 -5.61 10.53 -5.14
N CYS A 233 -4.89 11.32 -4.33
CA CYS A 233 -5.49 12.43 -3.60
C CYS A 233 -4.54 13.63 -3.59
N SER A 234 -5.05 14.80 -3.97
CA SER A 234 -4.24 16.02 -4.01
C SER A 234 -5.05 17.24 -3.53
N PRO A 235 -4.98 17.54 -2.21
CA PRO A 235 -5.56 18.77 -1.68
C PRO A 235 -4.81 19.99 -2.21
N SER A 236 -5.52 21.07 -2.48
CA SER A 236 -5.02 22.29 -3.08
C SER A 236 -5.43 23.53 -2.27
N LEU A 237 -4.51 24.49 -2.13
CA LEU A 237 -4.78 25.74 -1.40
C LEU A 237 -5.19 26.89 -2.34
N THR A 238 -4.91 26.77 -3.63
CA THR A 238 -5.22 27.77 -4.65
C THR A 238 -5.80 27.11 -5.90
N ASP A 239 -6.50 27.90 -6.72
CA ASP A 239 -7.00 27.43 -8.03
C ASP A 239 -5.86 27.00 -8.95
N GLU A 240 -4.71 27.67 -8.90
CA GLU A 240 -3.52 27.29 -9.68
C GLU A 240 -2.99 25.91 -9.27
N ASP A 241 -2.93 25.63 -7.97
CA ASP A 241 -2.52 24.32 -7.44
C ASP A 241 -3.51 23.25 -7.85
N TYR A 242 -4.81 23.54 -7.80
CA TYR A 242 -5.88 22.63 -8.21
C TYR A 242 -5.76 22.23 -9.69
N GLU A 243 -5.59 23.19 -10.58
CA GLU A 243 -5.45 22.93 -12.02
C GLU A 243 -4.17 22.13 -12.32
N ARG A 244 -3.04 22.51 -11.73
CA ARG A 244 -1.76 21.84 -11.90
C ARG A 244 -1.82 20.39 -11.38
N SER A 245 -2.43 20.16 -10.23
CA SER A 245 -2.63 18.82 -9.65
C SER A 245 -3.56 17.98 -10.53
N SER A 246 -4.67 18.54 -10.98
CA SER A 246 -5.66 17.88 -11.85
C SER A 246 -5.02 17.41 -13.15
N GLN A 247 -4.22 18.25 -13.78
CA GLN A 247 -3.52 17.87 -15.01
C GLN A 247 -2.52 16.71 -14.80
N SER A 248 -1.78 16.76 -13.68
CA SER A 248 -0.84 15.69 -13.33
C SER A 248 -1.55 14.38 -13.00
N MET A 249 -2.67 14.43 -12.28
CA MET A 249 -3.48 13.26 -11.94
C MET A 249 -4.06 12.58 -13.19
N ARG A 250 -4.51 13.35 -14.22
CA ARG A 250 -4.99 12.78 -15.49
C ARG A 250 -3.94 11.89 -16.16
N GLY A 251 -2.69 12.34 -16.24
CA GLY A 251 -1.58 11.56 -16.79
C GLY A 251 -1.33 10.26 -16.01
N ASN A 252 -1.35 10.34 -14.69
CA ASN A 252 -1.13 9.19 -13.81
C ASN A 252 -2.28 8.17 -13.91
N LEU A 253 -3.53 8.64 -13.87
CA LEU A 253 -4.72 7.78 -14.04
C LEU A 253 -4.74 7.10 -15.40
N ALA A 254 -4.42 7.83 -16.46
CA ALA A 254 -4.36 7.27 -17.81
C ALA A 254 -3.26 6.19 -17.91
N PHE A 255 -2.09 6.42 -17.29
CA PHE A 255 -1.04 5.41 -17.22
C PHE A 255 -1.52 4.14 -16.47
N TYR A 256 -2.12 4.27 -15.31
CA TYR A 256 -2.67 3.12 -14.57
C TYR A 256 -3.79 2.44 -15.37
N GLY A 257 -4.73 3.23 -15.91
CA GLY A 257 -5.85 2.73 -16.71
C GLY A 257 -5.42 1.98 -17.97
N SER A 258 -4.21 2.23 -18.50
CA SER A 258 -3.66 1.47 -19.62
C SER A 258 -3.30 0.02 -19.27
N THR A 259 -3.12 -0.28 -17.99
CA THR A 259 -2.68 -1.60 -17.50
C THR A 259 -3.86 -2.58 -17.48
N PRO A 260 -3.79 -3.73 -18.18
CA PRO A 260 -4.91 -4.67 -18.27
C PRO A 260 -5.43 -5.16 -16.91
N ALA A 261 -4.55 -5.28 -15.92
CA ALA A 261 -4.92 -5.77 -14.59
C ALA A 261 -5.84 -4.81 -13.81
N TYR A 262 -5.85 -3.53 -14.16
CA TYR A 262 -6.72 -2.52 -13.53
C TYR A 262 -8.04 -2.29 -14.28
N LYS A 263 -8.24 -2.97 -15.42
CA LYS A 263 -9.49 -2.88 -16.19
C LYS A 263 -10.73 -3.22 -15.36
N VAL A 264 -10.59 -4.09 -14.37
CA VAL A 264 -11.70 -4.51 -13.50
C VAL A 264 -12.35 -3.34 -12.75
N THR A 265 -11.57 -2.33 -12.34
CA THR A 265 -12.10 -1.10 -11.73
C THR A 265 -12.88 -0.27 -12.76
N LEU A 266 -12.37 -0.15 -13.98
CA LEU A 266 -13.06 0.55 -15.05
C LEU A 266 -14.35 -0.19 -15.47
N ASP A 267 -14.31 -1.52 -15.58
CA ASP A 267 -15.47 -2.35 -15.91
C ASP A 267 -16.60 -2.17 -14.88
N HIS A 268 -16.24 -2.11 -13.59
CA HIS A 268 -17.19 -1.89 -12.50
C HIS A 268 -18.02 -0.60 -12.69
N HIS A 269 -17.38 0.44 -13.21
CA HIS A 269 -18.00 1.74 -13.46
C HIS A 269 -18.50 1.93 -14.91
N GLY A 270 -18.54 0.88 -15.72
CA GLY A 270 -18.98 0.96 -17.11
C GLY A 270 -17.99 1.65 -18.05
N LEU A 271 -16.74 1.87 -17.61
CA LEU A 271 -15.67 2.55 -18.34
C LEU A 271 -14.67 1.60 -19.01
N GLY A 272 -15.00 0.31 -19.13
CA GLY A 272 -14.08 -0.73 -19.59
C GLY A 272 -13.48 -0.49 -20.98
N ASP A 273 -14.17 0.26 -21.85
CA ASP A 273 -13.70 0.63 -23.19
C ASP A 273 -12.55 1.65 -23.18
N LEU A 274 -12.29 2.30 -22.05
CA LEU A 274 -11.18 3.23 -21.89
C LEU A 274 -9.83 2.50 -21.85
N GLN A 275 -9.75 1.34 -21.20
CA GLN A 275 -8.51 0.59 -21.04
C GLN A 275 -7.81 0.23 -22.36
N PRO A 276 -8.46 -0.38 -23.38
CA PRO A 276 -7.80 -0.70 -24.64
C PRO A 276 -7.33 0.55 -25.41
N LYS A 277 -8.05 1.67 -25.33
CA LYS A 277 -7.66 2.94 -25.93
C LYS A 277 -6.38 3.48 -25.30
N LEU A 278 -6.33 3.55 -23.97
CA LEU A 278 -5.15 3.97 -23.22
C LEU A 278 -3.95 3.05 -23.48
N ARG A 279 -4.18 1.74 -23.54
CA ARG A 279 -3.13 0.77 -23.86
C ARG A 279 -2.55 0.94 -25.25
N GLU A 280 -3.37 1.25 -26.25
CA GLU A 280 -2.89 1.50 -27.59
C GLU A 280 -2.01 2.76 -27.65
N MET A 281 -2.41 3.84 -26.96
CA MET A 281 -1.58 5.05 -26.86
C MET A 281 -0.21 4.78 -26.21
N THR A 282 -0.16 3.94 -25.16
CA THR A 282 1.13 3.58 -24.55
C THR A 282 2.02 2.77 -25.49
N LYS A 283 1.47 1.90 -26.33
CA LYS A 283 2.23 1.12 -27.32
C LYS A 283 2.76 1.96 -28.48
N THR A 284 2.01 2.96 -28.90
CA THR A 284 2.40 3.88 -29.97
C THR A 284 3.29 5.02 -29.48
N GLY A 285 3.56 5.11 -28.18
CA GLY A 285 4.42 6.14 -27.60
C GLY A 285 3.75 7.52 -27.43
N ALA A 286 2.42 7.60 -27.50
CA ALA A 286 1.66 8.84 -27.38
C ALA A 286 1.50 9.28 -25.90
N TRP A 287 2.58 9.28 -25.14
CA TRP A 287 2.59 9.52 -23.70
C TRP A 287 2.07 10.90 -23.31
N ASP A 288 2.43 11.95 -24.07
CA ASP A 288 2.05 13.33 -23.77
C ASP A 288 0.54 13.59 -23.98
N GLN A 289 -0.14 12.73 -24.74
CA GLN A 289 -1.57 12.83 -25.03
C GLN A 289 -2.40 11.89 -24.15
N LEU A 290 -1.76 11.03 -23.37
CA LEU A 290 -2.44 9.95 -22.65
C LEU A 290 -3.52 10.49 -21.69
N GLY A 291 -3.23 11.58 -20.98
CA GLY A 291 -4.15 12.22 -20.05
C GLY A 291 -5.39 12.85 -20.70
N SER A 292 -5.40 13.09 -22.02
CA SER A 292 -6.55 13.71 -22.72
C SER A 292 -7.79 12.82 -22.78
N LEU A 293 -7.64 11.51 -22.53
CA LEU A 293 -8.77 10.57 -22.46
C LEU A 293 -9.42 10.52 -21.05
N ILE A 294 -8.85 11.20 -20.07
CA ILE A 294 -9.39 11.30 -18.71
C ILE A 294 -10.12 12.65 -18.62
N ASP A 295 -11.42 12.65 -18.80
CA ASP A 295 -12.26 13.83 -18.59
C ASP A 295 -12.48 14.10 -17.08
N ASP A 296 -13.26 15.14 -16.74
CA ASP A 296 -13.51 15.50 -15.36
C ASP A 296 -14.34 14.44 -14.63
N GLU A 297 -15.27 13.76 -15.30
CA GLU A 297 -16.08 12.71 -14.68
C GLU A 297 -15.22 11.52 -14.27
N VAL A 298 -14.33 11.07 -15.14
CA VAL A 298 -13.38 9.98 -14.84
C VAL A 298 -12.36 10.39 -13.78
N LEU A 299 -11.89 11.65 -13.84
CA LEU A 299 -10.96 12.19 -12.85
C LEU A 299 -11.62 12.25 -11.46
N ASP A 300 -12.83 12.77 -11.36
CA ASP A 300 -13.58 12.87 -10.11
C ASP A 300 -14.03 11.51 -9.56
N LEU A 301 -14.21 10.52 -10.44
CA LEU A 301 -14.49 9.15 -10.00
C LEU A 301 -13.28 8.46 -9.36
N LEU A 302 -12.09 8.64 -9.91
CA LEU A 302 -10.90 7.84 -9.57
C LEU A 302 -9.87 8.58 -8.72
N ALA A 303 -10.06 9.89 -8.49
CA ALA A 303 -9.16 10.70 -7.68
C ALA A 303 -9.93 11.66 -6.78
N VAL A 304 -9.34 11.96 -5.63
CA VAL A 304 -9.85 12.95 -4.67
C VAL A 304 -9.08 14.26 -4.85
N ARG A 305 -9.81 15.33 -5.18
CA ARG A 305 -9.24 16.67 -5.40
C ARG A 305 -10.17 17.74 -4.84
N GLY A 306 -9.64 18.89 -4.49
CA GLY A 306 -10.38 20.01 -3.90
C GLY A 306 -9.57 20.70 -2.82
N THR A 307 -10.22 21.48 -2.00
CA THR A 307 -9.63 22.04 -0.77
C THR A 307 -9.27 20.92 0.22
N PRO A 308 -8.40 21.18 1.21
CA PRO A 308 -8.09 20.19 2.24
C PRO A 308 -9.31 19.61 2.94
N THR A 309 -10.32 20.45 3.25
CA THR A 309 -11.55 20.00 3.89
C THR A 309 -12.40 19.11 2.97
N GLU A 310 -12.61 19.51 1.72
CA GLU A 310 -13.35 18.70 0.74
C GLU A 310 -12.68 17.34 0.52
N CYS A 311 -11.34 17.31 0.45
CA CYS A 311 -10.60 16.05 0.33
C CYS A 311 -10.80 15.18 1.59
N ALA A 312 -10.74 15.76 2.79
CA ALA A 312 -10.95 15.05 4.05
C ALA A 312 -12.35 14.43 4.13
N ASP A 313 -13.38 15.22 3.81
CA ASP A 313 -14.78 14.77 3.84
C ASP A 313 -15.00 13.62 2.87
N ARG A 314 -14.48 13.75 1.65
CA ARG A 314 -14.62 12.70 0.64
C ARG A 314 -13.87 11.43 1.02
N LEU A 315 -12.65 11.52 1.54
CA LEU A 315 -11.91 10.35 2.01
C LEU A 315 -12.65 9.62 3.14
N ARG A 316 -13.26 10.36 4.05
CA ARG A 316 -14.06 9.79 5.14
C ARG A 316 -15.33 9.11 4.62
N GLU A 317 -16.08 9.79 3.76
CA GLU A 317 -17.31 9.25 3.18
C GLU A 317 -17.08 7.96 2.40
N GLU A 318 -16.07 7.96 1.51
CA GLU A 318 -15.83 6.83 0.62
C GLU A 318 -15.09 5.66 1.28
N TYR A 319 -14.17 5.94 2.25
CA TYR A 319 -13.24 4.93 2.75
C TYR A 319 -13.24 4.76 4.28
N GLY A 320 -13.78 5.73 5.04
CA GLY A 320 -13.60 5.77 6.49
C GLY A 320 -14.05 4.52 7.23
N ALA A 321 -15.14 3.87 6.80
CA ALA A 321 -15.64 2.62 7.38
C ALA A 321 -14.88 1.36 6.91
N LEU A 322 -14.03 1.47 5.90
CA LEU A 322 -13.43 0.34 5.21
C LEU A 322 -11.94 0.16 5.52
N THR A 323 -11.21 1.25 5.83
CA THR A 323 -9.75 1.24 5.87
C THR A 323 -9.18 1.68 7.23
N ASP A 324 -8.02 1.15 7.57
CA ASP A 324 -7.25 1.58 8.75
C ASP A 324 -6.24 2.68 8.38
N ARG A 325 -5.77 2.69 7.14
CA ARG A 325 -4.75 3.61 6.62
C ARG A 325 -5.00 3.95 5.17
N MET A 326 -4.71 5.20 4.81
CA MET A 326 -4.71 5.67 3.41
C MET A 326 -3.30 6.02 2.98
N SER A 327 -2.76 5.32 1.99
CA SER A 327 -1.50 5.69 1.33
C SER A 327 -1.78 6.60 0.14
N LEU A 328 -1.45 7.88 0.28
CA LEU A 328 -1.78 8.88 -0.71
C LEU A 328 -0.75 8.94 -1.84
N THR A 329 -1.22 8.83 -3.07
CA THR A 329 -0.48 9.22 -4.28
C THR A 329 -0.81 10.68 -4.57
N THR A 330 0.07 11.57 -4.17
CA THR A 330 -0.14 13.02 -4.29
C THR A 330 0.50 13.58 -5.57
N HIS A 331 -0.13 14.61 -6.12
CA HIS A 331 0.32 15.30 -7.31
C HIS A 331 0.40 16.81 -7.03
N ASN A 332 1.60 17.32 -6.84
CA ASN A 332 1.86 18.73 -6.55
C ASN A 332 1.19 19.29 -5.26
N ALA A 333 0.67 18.43 -4.37
CA ALA A 333 0.13 18.87 -3.10
C ALA A 333 1.25 19.38 -2.19
N SER A 334 1.06 20.56 -1.61
CA SER A 334 2.00 21.09 -0.62
C SER A 334 1.87 20.34 0.72
N VAL A 335 2.94 20.32 1.52
CA VAL A 335 2.88 19.73 2.87
C VAL A 335 1.87 20.48 3.75
N GLU A 336 1.70 21.77 3.53
CA GLU A 336 0.70 22.57 4.22
C GLU A 336 -0.72 22.10 3.90
N ALA A 337 -1.07 21.89 2.62
CA ALA A 337 -2.37 21.37 2.21
C ALA A 337 -2.65 19.97 2.80
N LEU A 338 -1.64 19.09 2.77
CA LEU A 338 -1.73 17.77 3.37
C LEU A 338 -1.95 17.81 4.89
N GLY A 339 -1.26 18.73 5.58
CA GLY A 339 -1.42 18.94 7.02
C GLY A 339 -2.81 19.45 7.38
N GLN A 340 -3.33 20.44 6.64
CA GLN A 340 -4.70 20.94 6.85
C GLN A 340 -5.74 19.84 6.60
N MET A 341 -5.56 19.00 5.59
CA MET A 341 -6.43 17.84 5.33
C MET A 341 -6.36 16.83 6.48
N ALA A 342 -5.16 16.51 6.99
CA ALA A 342 -5.00 15.59 8.11
C ALA A 342 -5.65 16.11 9.40
N VAL A 343 -5.63 17.41 9.64
CA VAL A 343 -6.39 18.05 10.74
C VAL A 343 -7.88 17.91 10.50
N ALA A 344 -8.39 18.28 9.33
CA ALA A 344 -9.81 18.19 8.98
C ALA A 344 -10.37 16.76 9.12
N LEU A 345 -9.55 15.73 8.81
CA LEU A 345 -9.94 14.33 9.01
C LEU A 345 -10.15 13.96 10.49
N ARG A 346 -9.47 14.64 11.43
CA ARG A 346 -9.53 14.36 12.87
C ARG A 346 -10.56 15.19 13.61
N ASP A 347 -10.84 16.41 13.13
CA ASP A 347 -11.68 17.38 13.83
C ASP A 347 -13.20 17.10 13.75
N LEU A 348 -13.61 16.12 12.95
CA LEU A 348 -15.03 15.76 12.77
C LEU A 348 -15.44 14.52 13.58
N ASP A 349 -14.54 13.96 14.37
CA ASP A 349 -14.81 12.93 15.38
C ASP A 349 -15.12 13.58 16.74
#